data_7b473be445d6bb71e65ca3007493b6ac
#
_entry.id   7b473be445d6bb71e65ca3007493b6ac
#
_cell.length_a   1.000
_cell.length_b   1.000
_cell.length_c   1.000
_cell.angle_alpha   90.00
_cell.angle_beta   90.00
_cell.angle_gamma   90.00
#
_symmetry.space_group_name_H-M   'P 1'
#
loop_
_entity.id
_entity.type
_entity.pdbx_description
1 polymer ?
#
loop_
_entity_poly.entity_id
_entity_poly.type
_entity_poly.pdbx_seq_one_letter_code
_entity_poly.pdbx_strand_id
1 'polypeptide(L)'
;SEIVRTFSARPYGWSDFATLYFLNELRRRGRWTLKYNNDANIDSQIIAQHIVKEQNKFTVVQATAISQELINEFVEAWKYALNTPTAPASYDSGELFRLCKHTAPGEKQVSLHSIQQSYGQIRKEIAVYPFVTVIDNALELLERWDTERAHEKFFKRVIAEREQAMEIFDRCKTLL
;
A
#
# COMPACT_ATOMS: atom_id res chain seq x y z
N SER A 1 -21.56 2.00 17.05
CA SER A 1 -21.43 0.60 16.57
C SER A 1 -21.38 -0.34 17.77
N GLU A 2 -21.72 -1.60 17.57
CA GLU A 2 -21.66 -2.61 18.64
C GLU A 2 -20.25 -2.75 19.23
N ILE A 3 -19.24 -2.69 18.39
CA ILE A 3 -17.83 -2.75 18.80
C ILE A 3 -17.49 -1.58 19.74
N VAL A 4 -17.85 -0.34 19.38
CA VAL A 4 -17.60 0.80 20.25
C VAL A 4 -18.31 0.62 21.59
N ARG A 5 -19.59 0.20 21.58
CA ARG A 5 -20.35 -0.06 22.80
C ARG A 5 -19.68 -1.15 23.68
N THR A 6 -19.17 -2.23 23.06
CA THR A 6 -18.50 -3.31 23.78
C THR A 6 -17.23 -2.84 24.46
N PHE A 7 -16.39 -2.08 23.77
CA PHE A 7 -15.13 -1.59 24.34
C PHE A 7 -15.30 -0.39 25.28
N SER A 8 -16.37 0.37 25.16
CA SER A 8 -16.70 1.43 26.13
C SER A 8 -17.29 0.89 27.45
N ALA A 9 -17.85 -0.34 27.42
CA ALA A 9 -18.36 -1.00 28.62
C ALA A 9 -17.24 -1.61 29.48
N ARG A 10 -17.57 -1.90 30.75
CA ARG A 10 -16.66 -2.69 31.61
C ARG A 10 -16.46 -4.10 31.03
N PRO A 11 -15.26 -4.70 31.11
CA PRO A 11 -14.08 -4.25 31.88
C PRO A 11 -13.16 -3.28 31.13
N TYR A 12 -13.41 -2.96 29.87
CA TYR A 12 -12.48 -2.22 29.01
C TYR A 12 -12.47 -0.72 29.26
N GLY A 13 -13.65 -0.08 29.28
CA GLY A 13 -13.81 1.34 29.56
C GLY A 13 -13.10 2.29 28.58
N TRP A 14 -12.92 1.84 27.35
CA TRP A 14 -12.22 2.64 26.33
C TRP A 14 -13.11 3.77 25.83
N SER A 15 -12.51 4.92 25.55
CA SER A 15 -13.22 5.98 24.83
C SER A 15 -13.50 5.54 23.39
N ASP A 16 -14.55 6.13 22.79
CA ASP A 16 -14.87 5.89 21.38
C ASP A 16 -13.66 6.15 20.48
N PHE A 17 -12.92 7.22 20.76
CA PHE A 17 -11.70 7.56 20.02
C PHE A 17 -10.62 6.47 20.14
N ALA A 18 -10.36 5.94 21.34
CA ALA A 18 -9.38 4.88 21.54
C ALA A 18 -9.78 3.61 20.79
N THR A 19 -11.06 3.24 20.82
CA THR A 19 -11.59 2.08 20.09
C THR A 19 -11.41 2.26 18.57
N LEU A 20 -11.76 3.43 18.05
CA LEU A 20 -11.67 3.73 16.63
C LEU A 20 -10.20 3.80 16.16
N TYR A 21 -9.32 4.36 16.98
CA TYR A 21 -7.88 4.38 16.72
C TYR A 21 -7.33 2.94 16.62
N PHE A 22 -7.67 2.08 17.57
CA PHE A 22 -7.25 0.69 17.57
C PHE A 22 -7.76 -0.07 16.34
N LEU A 23 -9.03 0.10 15.96
CA LEU A 23 -9.59 -0.50 14.75
C LEU A 23 -8.88 -0.03 13.48
N ASN A 24 -8.52 1.23 13.41
CA ASN A 24 -7.76 1.76 12.28
C ASN A 24 -6.34 1.17 12.22
N GLU A 25 -5.69 0.97 13.36
CA GLU A 25 -4.40 0.28 13.42
C GLU A 25 -4.50 -1.19 12.99
N LEU A 26 -5.51 -1.92 13.42
CA LEU A 26 -5.77 -3.28 12.95
C LEU A 26 -6.01 -3.34 11.44
N ARG A 27 -6.71 -2.35 10.89
CA ARG A 27 -6.89 -2.19 9.44
C ARG A 27 -5.55 -1.96 8.73
N ARG A 28 -4.75 -1.03 9.23
CA ARG A 28 -3.43 -0.72 8.67
C ARG A 28 -2.49 -1.93 8.65
N ARG A 29 -2.62 -2.80 9.66
CA ARG A 29 -1.87 -4.06 9.75
C ARG A 29 -2.47 -5.21 8.94
N GLY A 30 -3.52 -4.97 8.17
CA GLY A 30 -4.18 -6.01 7.36
C GLY A 30 -4.90 -7.09 8.17
N ARG A 31 -5.13 -6.87 9.47
CA ARG A 31 -5.83 -7.83 10.34
C ARG A 31 -7.35 -7.75 10.19
N TRP A 32 -7.85 -6.57 9.84
CA TRP A 32 -9.27 -6.31 9.67
C TRP A 32 -9.50 -5.43 8.45
N THR A 33 -10.63 -5.65 7.78
CA THR A 33 -11.12 -4.77 6.72
C THR A 33 -12.23 -3.90 7.29
N LEU A 34 -12.10 -2.60 7.13
CA LEU A 34 -13.13 -1.64 7.46
C LEU A 34 -13.89 -1.30 6.18
N LYS A 35 -15.21 -1.47 6.19
CA LYS A 35 -16.10 -1.10 5.08
C LYS A 35 -16.95 0.09 5.49
N TYR A 36 -17.16 1.01 4.58
CA TYR A 36 -18.10 2.12 4.73
C TYR A 36 -19.18 2.01 3.66
N ASN A 37 -20.45 1.96 4.04
CA ASN A 37 -21.57 1.66 3.12
C ASN A 37 -21.32 0.40 2.26
N ASN A 38 -20.75 -0.66 2.84
CA ASN A 38 -20.32 -1.92 2.19
C ASN A 38 -19.14 -1.77 1.22
N ASP A 39 -18.57 -0.60 1.02
CA ASP A 39 -17.34 -0.42 0.25
C ASP A 39 -16.11 -0.64 1.14
N ALA A 40 -15.20 -1.51 0.69
CA ALA A 40 -13.92 -1.79 1.36
C ALA A 40 -12.78 -0.87 0.87
N ASN A 41 -12.96 -0.18 -0.25
CA ASN A 41 -11.98 0.72 -0.84
C ASN A 41 -12.08 2.13 -0.22
N ILE A 42 -11.97 2.20 1.10
CA ILE A 42 -12.03 3.47 1.83
C ILE A 42 -10.63 3.93 2.20
N ASP A 43 -10.36 5.20 1.97
CA ASP A 43 -9.12 5.83 2.39
C ASP A 43 -9.18 6.33 3.84
N SER A 44 -8.04 6.78 4.33
CA SER A 44 -7.95 7.32 5.70
C SER A 44 -8.73 8.63 5.87
N GLN A 45 -8.98 9.37 4.79
CA GLN A 45 -9.73 10.62 4.82
C GLN A 45 -11.22 10.35 5.04
N ILE A 46 -11.80 9.38 4.34
CA ILE A 46 -13.18 8.93 4.54
C ILE A 46 -13.37 8.46 6.00
N ILE A 47 -12.40 7.67 6.50
CA ILE A 47 -12.46 7.21 7.89
C ILE A 47 -12.43 8.40 8.85
N ALA A 48 -11.50 9.33 8.70
CA ALA A 48 -11.37 10.47 9.60
C ALA A 48 -12.63 11.38 9.60
N GLN A 49 -13.26 11.56 8.45
CA GLN A 49 -14.43 12.42 8.31
C GLN A 49 -15.72 11.81 8.85
N HIS A 50 -15.91 10.51 8.71
CA HIS A 50 -17.19 9.85 8.91
C HIS A 50 -17.26 8.92 10.11
N ILE A 51 -16.11 8.38 10.59
CA ILE A 51 -16.13 7.30 11.58
C ILE A 51 -16.78 7.68 12.92
N VAL A 52 -16.67 8.92 13.33
CA VAL A 52 -17.26 9.40 14.58
C VAL A 52 -18.77 9.68 14.41
N LYS A 53 -19.15 10.29 13.29
CA LYS A 53 -20.52 10.76 13.05
C LYS A 53 -21.44 9.67 12.51
N GLU A 54 -20.90 8.73 11.75
CA GLU A 54 -21.63 7.75 10.96
C GLU A 54 -21.20 6.31 11.28
N GLN A 55 -20.96 6.02 12.55
CA GLN A 55 -20.45 4.72 13.03
C GLN A 55 -21.28 3.51 12.55
N ASN A 56 -22.61 3.72 12.39
CA ASN A 56 -23.53 2.67 11.93
C ASN A 56 -23.33 2.27 10.46
N LYS A 57 -22.66 3.11 9.67
CA LYS A 57 -22.31 2.82 8.27
C LYS A 57 -21.00 2.06 8.12
N PHE A 58 -20.23 1.93 9.20
CA PHE A 58 -18.99 1.19 9.22
C PHE A 58 -19.19 -0.26 9.67
N THR A 59 -18.67 -1.18 8.90
CA THR A 59 -18.64 -2.62 9.23
C THR A 59 -17.18 -3.07 9.29
N VAL A 60 -16.85 -3.76 10.38
CA VAL A 60 -15.53 -4.39 10.57
C VAL A 60 -15.66 -5.86 10.20
N VAL A 61 -14.82 -6.31 9.29
CA VAL A 61 -14.78 -7.69 8.83
C VAL A 61 -13.35 -8.20 9.03
N GLN A 62 -13.21 -9.39 9.58
CA GLN A 62 -11.89 -10.01 9.70
C GLN A 62 -11.28 -10.17 8.31
N ALA A 63 -10.09 -9.63 8.09
CA ALA A 63 -9.38 -9.81 6.84
C ALA A 63 -8.93 -11.27 6.72
N THR A 64 -9.00 -11.84 5.52
CA THR A 64 -8.37 -13.12 5.25
C THR A 64 -6.86 -12.94 5.44
N ALA A 65 -6.26 -13.78 6.27
CA ALA A 65 -4.82 -13.74 6.49
C ALA A 65 -4.10 -14.03 5.16
N ILE A 66 -3.23 -13.13 4.75
CA ILE A 66 -2.36 -13.35 3.59
C ILE A 66 -1.34 -14.41 4.00
N SER A 67 -1.18 -15.44 3.17
CA SER A 67 -0.26 -16.51 3.47
C SER A 67 1.21 -16.05 3.46
N GLN A 68 2.05 -16.70 4.26
CA GLN A 68 3.46 -16.37 4.31
C GLN A 68 4.17 -16.69 2.98
N GLU A 69 3.68 -17.70 2.26
CA GLU A 69 4.19 -18.04 0.93
C GLU A 69 3.98 -16.89 -0.05
N LEU A 70 2.78 -16.26 -0.06
CA LEU A 70 2.50 -15.12 -0.92
C LEU A 70 3.36 -13.90 -0.54
N ILE A 71 3.59 -13.68 0.76
CA ILE A 71 4.48 -12.60 1.22
C ILE A 71 5.93 -12.85 0.73
N ASN A 72 6.43 -14.06 0.88
CA ASN A 72 7.78 -14.41 0.44
C ASN A 72 7.93 -14.28 -1.09
N GLU A 73 6.96 -14.80 -1.85
CA GLU A 73 6.95 -14.67 -3.31
C GLU A 73 6.90 -13.21 -3.75
N PHE A 74 6.10 -12.39 -3.09
CA PHE A 74 6.04 -10.96 -3.35
C PHE A 74 7.38 -10.26 -3.08
N VAL A 75 8.05 -10.56 -1.96
CA VAL A 75 9.34 -9.96 -1.61
C VAL A 75 10.39 -10.27 -2.67
N GLU A 76 10.44 -11.50 -3.16
CA GLU A 76 11.36 -11.87 -4.25
C GLU A 76 10.97 -11.22 -5.58
N ALA A 77 9.67 -11.15 -5.90
CA ALA A 77 9.18 -10.45 -7.10
C ALA A 77 9.50 -8.95 -7.06
N TRP A 78 9.40 -8.32 -5.89
CA TRP A 78 9.75 -6.91 -5.68
C TRP A 78 11.23 -6.65 -5.94
N LYS A 79 12.13 -7.47 -5.36
CA LYS A 79 13.57 -7.37 -5.61
C LYS A 79 13.89 -7.53 -7.10
N TYR A 80 13.30 -8.54 -7.73
CA TYR A 80 13.50 -8.82 -9.14
C TYR A 80 13.01 -7.67 -10.03
N ALA A 81 11.77 -7.21 -9.83
CA ALA A 81 11.14 -6.16 -10.63
C ALA A 81 11.93 -4.83 -10.58
N LEU A 82 12.40 -4.45 -9.40
CA LEU A 82 13.12 -3.20 -9.20
C LEU A 82 14.65 -3.33 -9.32
N ASN A 83 15.13 -4.56 -9.58
CA ASN A 83 16.57 -4.88 -9.62
C ASN A 83 17.30 -4.29 -8.40
N THR A 84 16.80 -4.59 -7.19
CA THR A 84 17.33 -4.11 -5.92
C THR A 84 17.71 -5.29 -5.02
N PRO A 85 18.85 -5.25 -4.32
CA PRO A 85 19.22 -6.30 -3.39
C PRO A 85 18.38 -6.29 -2.11
N THR A 86 17.72 -5.17 -1.84
CA THR A 86 16.93 -4.97 -0.61
C THR A 86 15.45 -4.84 -0.93
N ALA A 87 14.63 -5.49 -0.12
CA ALA A 87 13.18 -5.30 -0.13
C ALA A 87 12.72 -4.84 1.26
N PRO A 88 11.58 -4.19 1.35
CA PRO A 88 10.92 -3.99 2.63
C PRO A 88 10.74 -5.35 3.33
N ALA A 89 11.05 -5.42 4.60
CA ALA A 89 10.93 -6.66 5.38
C ALA A 89 9.90 -6.46 6.49
N SER A 90 8.80 -7.19 6.41
CA SER A 90 7.85 -7.33 7.50
C SER A 90 7.05 -8.63 7.34
N TYR A 91 6.79 -9.31 8.45
CA TYR A 91 5.86 -10.46 8.50
C TYR A 91 4.40 -9.99 8.56
N ASP A 92 4.16 -8.72 8.80
CA ASP A 92 2.83 -8.11 8.76
C ASP A 92 2.55 -7.57 7.36
N SER A 93 1.54 -8.13 6.70
CA SER A 93 1.21 -7.78 5.31
C SER A 93 0.80 -6.32 5.13
N GLY A 94 0.17 -5.72 6.14
CA GLY A 94 -0.23 -4.32 6.10
C GLY A 94 0.97 -3.37 6.24
N GLU A 95 1.91 -3.73 7.11
CA GLU A 95 3.15 -2.98 7.26
C GLU A 95 4.03 -3.12 6.01
N LEU A 96 4.15 -4.33 5.45
CA LEU A 96 4.87 -4.57 4.20
C LEU A 96 4.28 -3.73 3.05
N PHE A 97 2.96 -3.74 2.91
CA PHE A 97 2.24 -2.92 1.93
C PHE A 97 2.54 -1.43 2.10
N ARG A 98 2.51 -0.92 3.34
CA ARG A 98 2.83 0.47 3.66
C ARG A 98 4.27 0.82 3.27
N LEU A 99 5.23 -0.02 3.65
CA LEU A 99 6.65 0.18 3.36
C LEU A 99 6.94 0.19 1.85
N CYS A 100 6.25 -0.66 1.08
CA CYS A 100 6.39 -0.66 -0.38
C CYS A 100 5.84 0.61 -1.02
N LYS A 101 4.77 1.20 -0.48
CA LYS A 101 4.18 2.42 -1.03
C LYS A 101 4.88 3.70 -0.60
N HIS A 102 5.22 3.80 0.67
CA HIS A 102 5.75 5.04 1.26
C HIS A 102 6.98 4.73 2.13
N THR A 103 8.05 5.43 1.86
CA THR A 103 9.24 5.42 2.72
C THR A 103 9.04 6.37 3.89
N ALA A 104 9.34 5.93 5.11
CA ALA A 104 9.36 6.84 6.25
C ALA A 104 10.57 7.79 6.16
N PRO A 105 10.47 9.02 6.70
CA PRO A 105 11.59 9.95 6.73
C PRO A 105 12.82 9.31 7.39
N GLY A 106 13.95 9.31 6.68
CA GLY A 106 15.22 8.73 7.17
C GLY A 106 15.46 7.26 6.80
N GLU A 107 14.49 6.56 6.23
CA GLU A 107 14.69 5.20 5.71
C GLU A 107 15.29 5.22 4.30
N LYS A 108 16.30 4.37 4.07
CA LYS A 108 16.94 4.18 2.75
C LYS A 108 16.19 3.19 1.84
N GLN A 109 14.97 2.85 2.19
CA GLN A 109 14.17 1.87 1.48
C GLN A 109 13.57 2.45 0.21
N VAL A 110 13.60 1.67 -0.87
CA VAL A 110 12.97 2.03 -2.14
C VAL A 110 11.47 1.76 -2.05
N SER A 111 10.66 2.81 -2.20
CA SER A 111 9.19 2.73 -2.24
C SER A 111 8.66 3.22 -3.59
N LEU A 112 7.41 2.87 -3.92
CA LEU A 112 6.75 3.36 -5.14
C LEU A 112 6.79 4.88 -5.22
N HIS A 113 6.45 5.55 -4.12
CA HIS A 113 6.44 7.02 -4.08
C HIS A 113 7.83 7.64 -4.35
N SER A 114 8.90 7.06 -3.79
CA SER A 114 10.26 7.56 -4.03
C SER A 114 10.70 7.37 -5.48
N ILE A 115 10.33 6.25 -6.10
CA ILE A 115 10.63 5.99 -7.52
C ILE A 115 9.82 6.92 -8.42
N GLN A 116 8.51 7.06 -8.17
CA GLN A 116 7.65 7.97 -8.93
C GLN A 116 8.16 9.41 -8.89
N GLN A 117 8.58 9.88 -7.71
CA GLN A 117 9.14 11.21 -7.54
C GLN A 117 10.42 11.40 -8.37
N SER A 118 11.34 10.43 -8.31
CA SER A 118 12.60 10.48 -9.07
C SER A 118 12.34 10.46 -10.57
N TYR A 119 11.50 9.55 -11.06
CA TYR A 119 11.17 9.46 -12.47
C TYR A 119 10.35 10.65 -12.95
N GLY A 120 9.50 11.22 -12.11
CA GLY A 120 8.78 12.46 -12.42
C GLY A 120 9.69 13.67 -12.60
N GLN A 121 10.81 13.76 -11.88
CA GLN A 121 11.83 14.78 -12.10
C GLN A 121 12.58 14.55 -13.41
N ILE A 122 13.09 13.35 -13.62
CA ILE A 122 13.79 12.98 -14.86
C ILE A 122 12.92 13.24 -16.08
N ARG A 123 11.65 12.85 -16.02
CA ARG A 123 10.67 13.10 -17.09
C ARG A 123 10.61 14.58 -17.51
N LYS A 124 10.64 15.49 -16.53
CA LYS A 124 10.61 16.93 -16.80
C LYS A 124 11.88 17.41 -17.53
N GLU A 125 13.03 16.86 -17.15
CA GLU A 125 14.32 17.21 -17.75
C GLU A 125 14.45 16.71 -19.19
N ILE A 126 13.89 15.52 -19.50
CA ILE A 126 13.97 14.87 -20.80
C ILE A 126 12.71 15.03 -21.66
N ALA A 127 11.77 15.90 -21.28
CA ALA A 127 10.46 16.02 -21.89
C ALA A 127 10.47 16.28 -23.42
N VAL A 128 11.54 16.89 -23.93
CA VAL A 128 11.71 17.21 -25.37
C VAL A 128 12.32 16.08 -26.20
N TYR A 129 12.77 14.99 -25.55
CA TYR A 129 13.43 13.88 -26.22
C TYR A 129 12.47 12.72 -26.52
N PRO A 130 12.61 12.01 -27.65
CA PRO A 130 11.69 10.93 -28.02
C PRO A 130 11.71 9.73 -27.06
N PHE A 131 12.80 9.53 -26.34
CA PHE A 131 12.91 8.44 -25.36
C PHE A 131 12.21 8.72 -24.01
N VAL A 132 11.55 9.90 -23.85
CA VAL A 132 10.70 10.18 -22.67
C VAL A 132 9.62 9.13 -22.47
N THR A 133 9.16 8.49 -23.53
CA THR A 133 8.16 7.42 -23.49
C THR A 133 8.58 6.21 -22.63
N VAL A 134 9.88 5.96 -22.48
CA VAL A 134 10.39 4.90 -21.60
C VAL A 134 10.11 5.21 -20.14
N ILE A 135 10.30 6.48 -19.75
CA ILE A 135 9.98 6.95 -18.40
C ILE A 135 8.45 7.01 -18.18
N ASP A 136 7.70 7.41 -19.21
CA ASP A 136 6.23 7.42 -19.14
C ASP A 136 5.68 6.02 -18.88
N ASN A 137 6.20 4.98 -19.54
CA ASN A 137 5.83 3.59 -19.30
C ASN A 137 6.12 3.13 -17.86
N ALA A 138 7.27 3.54 -17.31
CA ALA A 138 7.61 3.23 -15.93
C ALA A 138 6.67 3.94 -14.93
N LEU A 139 6.36 5.20 -15.15
CA LEU A 139 5.43 5.96 -14.33
C LEU A 139 4.01 5.36 -14.38
N GLU A 140 3.54 4.96 -15.56
CA GLU A 140 2.24 4.29 -15.73
C GLU A 140 2.17 2.95 -14.97
N LEU A 141 3.23 2.15 -15.02
CA LEU A 141 3.32 0.91 -14.27
C LEU A 141 3.26 1.16 -12.75
N LEU A 142 4.06 2.12 -12.28
CA LEU A 142 4.08 2.49 -10.86
C LEU A 142 2.74 3.03 -10.39
N GLU A 143 2.05 3.83 -11.19
CA GLU A 143 0.71 4.34 -10.90
C GLU A 143 -0.32 3.21 -10.79
N ARG A 144 -0.28 2.23 -11.71
CA ARG A 144 -1.13 1.04 -11.61
C ARG A 144 -0.91 0.26 -10.33
N TRP A 145 0.33 0.14 -9.86
CA TRP A 145 0.64 -0.51 -8.60
C TRP A 145 0.20 0.35 -7.41
N ASP A 146 0.37 1.66 -7.50
CA ASP A 146 0.01 2.57 -6.40
C ASP A 146 -1.50 2.73 -6.21
N THR A 147 -2.30 2.63 -7.27
CA THR A 147 -3.76 2.69 -7.19
C THR A 147 -4.39 1.46 -6.52
N GLU A 148 -3.66 0.32 -6.43
CA GLU A 148 -4.19 -0.86 -5.77
C GLU A 148 -4.27 -0.67 -4.25
N ARG A 149 -5.46 -0.85 -3.68
CA ARG A 149 -5.74 -0.60 -2.26
C ARG A 149 -5.76 -1.86 -1.40
N ALA A 150 -6.02 -3.00 -2.00
CA ALA A 150 -6.07 -4.28 -1.30
C ALA A 150 -4.68 -4.94 -1.30
N HIS A 151 -4.13 -5.25 -0.12
CA HIS A 151 -2.78 -5.79 0.06
C HIS A 151 -2.54 -7.05 -0.79
N GLU A 152 -3.46 -8.01 -0.75
CA GLU A 152 -3.34 -9.25 -1.50
C GLU A 152 -3.34 -9.02 -3.01
N LYS A 153 -4.20 -8.12 -3.51
CA LYS A 153 -4.25 -7.77 -4.93
C LYS A 153 -2.98 -7.06 -5.38
N PHE A 154 -2.46 -6.16 -4.55
CA PHE A 154 -1.20 -5.49 -4.80
C PHE A 154 -0.05 -6.49 -4.92
N PHE A 155 0.07 -7.43 -3.96
CA PHE A 155 1.12 -8.44 -3.99
C PHE A 155 1.02 -9.33 -5.24
N LYS A 156 -0.17 -9.85 -5.55
CA LYS A 156 -0.41 -10.66 -6.74
C LYS A 156 -0.12 -9.91 -8.04
N ARG A 157 -0.44 -8.62 -8.11
CA ARG A 157 -0.16 -7.79 -9.28
C ARG A 157 1.34 -7.61 -9.50
N VAL A 158 2.09 -7.26 -8.47
CA VAL A 158 3.56 -7.12 -8.56
C VAL A 158 4.19 -8.44 -8.99
N ILE A 159 3.77 -9.57 -8.42
CA ILE A 159 4.24 -10.91 -8.81
C ILE A 159 3.96 -11.17 -10.29
N ALA A 160 2.75 -10.91 -10.75
CA ALA A 160 2.33 -11.17 -12.13
C ALA A 160 3.06 -10.28 -13.16
N GLU A 161 3.33 -9.03 -12.79
CA GLU A 161 3.93 -8.04 -13.68
C GLU A 161 5.45 -7.89 -13.50
N ARG A 162 6.11 -8.72 -12.67
CA ARG A 162 7.53 -8.60 -12.29
C ARG A 162 8.51 -8.58 -13.48
N GLU A 163 8.26 -9.42 -14.49
CA GLU A 163 9.14 -9.51 -15.67
C GLU A 163 9.01 -8.26 -16.54
N GLN A 164 7.78 -7.81 -16.78
CA GLN A 164 7.52 -6.56 -17.49
C GLN A 164 8.12 -5.36 -16.77
N ALA A 165 7.99 -5.34 -15.44
CA ALA A 165 8.56 -4.28 -14.61
C ALA A 165 10.08 -4.25 -14.70
N MET A 166 10.73 -5.39 -14.55
CA MET A 166 12.18 -5.50 -14.67
C MET A 166 12.68 -4.98 -16.03
N GLU A 167 12.03 -5.37 -17.13
CA GLU A 167 12.40 -4.91 -18.48
C GLU A 167 12.24 -3.38 -18.61
N ILE A 168 11.13 -2.81 -18.10
CA ILE A 168 10.89 -1.37 -18.14
C ILE A 168 11.94 -0.62 -17.33
N PHE A 169 12.20 -1.04 -16.08
CA PHE A 169 13.15 -0.35 -15.21
C PHE A 169 14.60 -0.51 -15.66
N ASP A 170 14.95 -1.64 -16.28
CA ASP A 170 16.29 -1.83 -16.84
C ASP A 170 16.53 -0.90 -18.03
N ARG A 171 15.54 -0.75 -18.90
CA ARG A 171 15.58 0.27 -19.97
C ARG A 171 15.71 1.69 -19.42
N CYS A 172 15.01 2.02 -18.34
CA CYS A 172 15.17 3.34 -17.70
C CYS A 172 16.60 3.55 -17.20
N LYS A 173 17.22 2.53 -16.56
CA LYS A 173 18.62 2.61 -16.08
C LYS A 173 19.63 2.78 -17.21
N THR A 174 19.36 2.23 -18.37
CA THR A 174 20.26 2.36 -19.54
C THR A 174 20.23 3.77 -20.15
N LEU A 175 19.17 4.54 -19.87
CA LEU A 175 19.01 5.93 -20.36
C LEU A 175 19.56 6.98 -19.39
N LEU A 176 19.83 6.60 -18.15
CA LEU A 176 20.29 7.47 -17.06
C LEU A 176 21.78 7.27 -16.82
#